data_02f74d9c92e0e5eac5150410a91b6f23
#
_entry.id   02f74d9c92e0e5eac5150410a91b6f23
#
_cell.length_a   1.000
_cell.length_b   1.000
_cell.length_c   1.000
_cell.angle_alpha   90.00
_cell.angle_beta   90.00
_cell.angle_gamma   90.00
#
_symmetry.space_group_name_H-M   'P 1'
#
loop_
_entity.id
_entity.type
_entity.pdbx_description
1 polymer ?
#
loop_
_entity_poly.entity_id
_entity_poly.type
_entity_poly.pdbx_seq_one_letter_code
_entity_poly.pdbx_strand_id
1 'polypeptide(L)'
;MNDSKHPLILPIFANTSFIHRAFLASLFLALTGLIYFNSLKNGFVFDDEYYIVNNYLIKVLDSQGLWNMFSSFYLWDYLPLTLLSLSLDYWLYGLNPAGYHFSNTLLHFINSLLVYQLVLR
;
A
#
# COMPACT_ATOMS: atom_id res chain seq x y z
N MET A 1 2.73 33.09 40.49
CA MET A 1 3.58 31.89 40.37
C MET A 1 2.89 30.93 39.44
N ASN A 2 3.21 31.05 38.17
CA ASN A 2 2.58 30.25 37.13
C ASN A 2 3.70 29.50 36.40
N ASP A 3 3.90 28.25 36.78
CA ASP A 3 4.93 27.39 36.24
C ASP A 3 4.28 26.47 35.20
N SER A 4 4.04 27.01 34.02
CA SER A 4 3.60 26.21 32.87
C SER A 4 4.81 25.48 32.28
N LYS A 5 5.12 24.33 32.83
CA LYS A 5 6.03 23.36 32.22
C LYS A 5 5.35 22.76 30.99
N HIS A 6 5.57 23.37 29.85
CA HIS A 6 5.33 22.72 28.57
C HIS A 6 6.34 21.56 28.41
N PRO A 7 5.89 20.37 28.06
CA PRO A 7 6.80 19.26 27.85
C PRO A 7 7.71 19.56 26.64
N LEU A 8 9.01 19.48 26.91
CA LEU A 8 10.12 19.69 25.96
C LEU A 8 10.20 18.60 24.86
N ILE A 9 9.11 18.18 24.29
CA ILE A 9 9.13 17.05 23.36
C ILE A 9 9.17 17.47 21.89
N LEU A 10 9.37 18.70 21.48
CA LEU A 10 9.23 18.96 20.05
C LEU A 10 10.07 20.03 19.35
N PRO A 11 11.35 20.25 19.61
CA PRO A 11 12.18 20.91 18.58
C PRO A 11 13.13 19.98 17.81
N ILE A 12 13.29 18.71 18.24
CA ILE A 12 14.31 17.84 17.65
C ILE A 12 13.96 17.42 16.20
N PHE A 13 12.66 17.33 15.86
CA PHE A 13 12.22 16.84 14.55
C PHE A 13 11.78 17.96 13.57
N ALA A 14 11.57 19.17 14.03
CA ALA A 14 10.97 20.24 13.23
C ALA A 14 11.88 20.82 12.13
N ASN A 15 13.18 20.50 12.13
CA ASN A 15 14.14 21.06 11.17
C ASN A 15 15.03 20.00 10.51
N THR A 16 14.43 18.85 10.13
CA THR A 16 15.18 17.87 9.33
C THR A 16 15.43 18.44 7.94
N SER A 17 16.71 18.58 7.57
CA SER A 17 17.09 19.03 6.22
C SER A 17 16.52 18.07 5.15
N PHE A 18 16.31 18.59 3.93
CA PHE A 18 15.89 17.79 2.78
C PHE A 18 16.74 16.50 2.62
N ILE A 19 18.06 16.63 2.82
CA ILE A 19 19.02 15.52 2.73
C ILE A 19 18.70 14.43 3.75
N HIS A 20 18.36 14.80 4.98
CA HIS A 20 18.02 13.83 6.02
C HIS A 20 16.72 13.07 5.68
N ARG A 21 15.71 13.77 5.18
CA ARG A 21 14.45 13.15 4.74
C ARG A 21 14.66 12.22 3.54
N ALA A 22 15.48 12.63 2.57
CA ALA A 22 15.84 11.79 1.43
C ALA A 22 16.61 10.54 1.85
N PHE A 23 17.55 10.67 2.79
CA PHE A 23 18.29 9.54 3.36
C PHE A 23 17.35 8.54 4.04
N LEU A 24 16.43 9.00 4.90
CA LEU A 24 15.48 8.13 5.55
C LEU A 24 14.53 7.46 4.56
N ALA A 25 14.04 8.18 3.55
CA ALA A 25 13.21 7.59 2.51
C ALA A 25 13.97 6.48 1.74
N SER A 26 15.24 6.72 1.41
CA SER A 26 16.10 5.72 0.77
C SER A 26 16.35 4.50 1.67
N LEU A 27 16.52 4.73 2.96
CA LEU A 27 16.67 3.64 3.94
C LEU A 27 15.39 2.81 4.05
N PHE A 28 14.20 3.44 4.13
CA PHE A 28 12.93 2.73 4.12
C PHE A 28 12.75 1.92 2.84
N LEU A 29 13.09 2.48 1.68
CA LEU A 29 13.01 1.78 0.39
C LEU A 29 13.93 0.56 0.38
N ALA A 30 15.18 0.72 0.81
CA ALA A 30 16.15 -0.38 0.86
C ALA A 30 15.70 -1.49 1.81
N LEU A 31 15.24 -1.16 3.02
CA LEU A 31 14.75 -2.14 3.99
C LEU A 31 13.51 -2.86 3.48
N THR A 32 12.54 -2.13 2.93
CA THR A 32 11.33 -2.73 2.34
C THR A 32 11.71 -3.67 1.20
N GLY A 33 12.60 -3.24 0.29
CA GLY A 33 13.08 -4.07 -0.80
C GLY A 33 13.78 -5.35 -0.31
N LEU A 34 14.68 -5.25 0.67
CA LEU A 34 15.39 -6.41 1.22
C LEU A 34 14.46 -7.42 1.88
N ILE A 35 13.48 -6.93 2.67
CA ILE A 35 12.55 -7.81 3.40
C ILE A 35 11.58 -8.51 2.43
N TYR A 36 11.04 -7.77 1.46
CA TYR A 36 9.98 -8.28 0.58
C TYR A 36 10.46 -8.80 -0.77
N PHE A 37 11.76 -8.69 -1.10
CA PHE A 37 12.30 -9.16 -2.39
C PHE A 37 11.97 -10.63 -2.67
N ASN A 38 12.00 -11.46 -1.64
CA ASN A 38 11.70 -12.89 -1.79
C ASN A 38 10.23 -13.15 -2.13
N SER A 39 9.30 -12.26 -1.75
CA SER A 39 7.87 -12.41 -2.05
C SER A 39 7.58 -12.37 -3.55
N LEU A 40 8.40 -11.69 -4.34
CA LEU A 40 8.25 -11.62 -5.80
C LEU A 40 8.33 -12.98 -6.50
N LYS A 41 8.86 -14.00 -5.83
CA LYS A 41 8.96 -15.38 -6.34
C LYS A 41 7.80 -16.27 -5.90
N ASN A 42 6.94 -15.78 -5.01
CA ASN A 42 5.81 -16.55 -4.51
C ASN A 42 4.67 -16.57 -5.54
N GLY A 43 3.93 -17.68 -5.55
CA GLY A 43 2.68 -17.81 -6.31
C GLY A 43 1.49 -17.23 -5.55
N PHE A 44 0.32 -17.30 -6.18
CA PHE A 44 -0.95 -17.05 -5.52
C PHE A 44 -1.25 -18.17 -4.52
N VAL A 45 -1.82 -17.81 -3.36
CA VAL A 45 -2.14 -18.74 -2.27
C VAL A 45 -3.46 -18.35 -1.58
N PHE A 46 -4.17 -19.34 -1.01
CA PHE A 46 -5.39 -19.14 -0.22
C PHE A 46 -6.44 -18.27 -0.94
N ASP A 47 -6.68 -17.10 -0.38
CA ASP A 47 -7.72 -16.16 -0.82
C ASP A 47 -7.46 -15.59 -2.22
N ASP A 48 -6.20 -15.59 -2.68
CA ASP A 48 -5.84 -15.11 -4.02
C ASP A 48 -6.57 -15.88 -5.12
N GLU A 49 -6.89 -17.17 -4.88
CA GLU A 49 -7.68 -17.97 -5.80
C GLU A 49 -9.06 -17.37 -6.04
N TYR A 50 -9.69 -16.85 -4.99
CA TYR A 50 -11.03 -16.27 -5.06
C TYR A 50 -10.99 -14.80 -5.45
N TYR A 51 -10.08 -14.01 -4.89
CA TYR A 51 -10.04 -12.56 -5.11
C TYR A 51 -9.35 -12.16 -6.41
N ILE A 52 -8.47 -13.00 -6.97
CA ILE A 52 -7.68 -12.69 -8.15
C ILE A 52 -7.97 -13.67 -9.29
N VAL A 53 -7.65 -14.96 -9.11
CA VAL A 53 -7.64 -15.93 -10.21
C VAL A 53 -9.05 -16.13 -10.79
N ASN A 54 -10.04 -16.39 -9.94
CA ASN A 54 -11.42 -16.68 -10.32
C ASN A 54 -12.36 -15.48 -10.25
N ASN A 55 -11.85 -14.29 -9.93
CA ASN A 55 -12.65 -13.08 -9.83
C ASN A 55 -12.86 -12.41 -11.19
N TYR A 56 -14.07 -12.50 -11.72
CA TYR A 56 -14.41 -11.85 -12.99
C TYR A 56 -14.53 -10.32 -12.88
N LEU A 57 -14.86 -9.78 -11.70
CA LEU A 57 -15.06 -8.34 -11.50
C LEU A 57 -13.77 -7.54 -11.76
N ILE A 58 -12.62 -8.08 -11.38
CA ILE A 58 -11.34 -7.39 -11.58
C ILE A 58 -10.83 -7.46 -13.03
N LYS A 59 -11.42 -8.34 -13.86
CA LYS A 59 -10.99 -8.56 -15.26
C LYS A 59 -11.63 -7.58 -16.23
N VAL A 60 -12.61 -6.80 -15.78
CA VAL A 60 -13.38 -5.86 -16.60
C VAL A 60 -13.24 -4.46 -16.01
N LEU A 61 -12.36 -3.64 -16.62
CA LEU A 61 -12.10 -2.27 -16.19
C LEU A 61 -12.78 -1.27 -17.14
N ASP A 62 -14.11 -1.34 -17.18
CA ASP A 62 -14.96 -0.37 -17.89
C ASP A 62 -15.92 0.32 -16.89
N SER A 63 -16.77 1.21 -17.41
CA SER A 63 -17.73 1.96 -16.58
C SER A 63 -18.71 1.04 -15.82
N GLN A 64 -19.12 -0.07 -16.44
CA GLN A 64 -20.01 -1.04 -15.80
C GLN A 64 -19.27 -1.87 -14.75
N GLY A 65 -18.04 -2.29 -15.02
CA GLY A 65 -17.18 -2.99 -14.06
C GLY A 65 -16.91 -2.14 -12.82
N LEU A 66 -16.55 -0.87 -13.03
CA LEU A 66 -16.38 0.10 -11.93
C LEU A 66 -17.67 0.24 -11.11
N TRP A 67 -18.83 0.44 -11.78
CA TRP A 67 -20.11 0.49 -11.07
C TRP A 67 -20.36 -0.74 -10.22
N ASN A 68 -20.12 -1.93 -10.78
CA ASN A 68 -20.31 -3.19 -10.08
C ASN A 68 -19.40 -3.31 -8.84
N MET A 69 -18.13 -2.90 -8.93
CA MET A 69 -17.20 -2.91 -7.79
C MET A 69 -17.68 -2.03 -6.64
N PHE A 70 -18.28 -0.86 -6.95
CA PHE A 70 -18.73 0.10 -5.94
C PHE A 70 -20.18 -0.11 -5.47
N SER A 71 -20.98 -0.94 -6.15
CA SER A 71 -22.39 -1.14 -5.84
C SER A 71 -22.73 -2.54 -5.31
N SER A 72 -21.77 -3.47 -5.31
CA SER A 72 -22.01 -4.86 -4.90
C SER A 72 -21.05 -5.36 -3.84
N PHE A 73 -21.46 -6.42 -3.15
CA PHE A 73 -20.60 -7.19 -2.26
C PHE A 73 -19.90 -8.29 -3.07
N TYR A 74 -18.68 -8.59 -2.70
CA TYR A 74 -17.92 -9.72 -3.23
C TYR A 74 -17.51 -10.63 -2.07
N LEU A 75 -17.85 -11.91 -2.13
CA LEU A 75 -17.61 -12.91 -1.07
C LEU A 75 -18.06 -12.45 0.33
N TRP A 76 -19.22 -11.76 0.40
CA TRP A 76 -19.80 -11.19 1.62
C TRP A 76 -19.14 -9.89 2.12
N ASP A 77 -18.07 -9.43 1.48
CA ASP A 77 -17.33 -8.22 1.83
C ASP A 77 -17.65 -7.05 0.90
N TYR A 78 -17.65 -5.84 1.45
CA TYR A 78 -17.72 -4.61 0.66
C TYR A 78 -16.33 -3.99 0.54
N LEU A 79 -15.63 -4.28 -0.55
CA LEU A 79 -14.21 -3.98 -0.77
C LEU A 79 -13.95 -3.24 -2.10
N PRO A 80 -14.66 -2.13 -2.41
CA PRO A 80 -14.56 -1.50 -3.73
C PRO A 80 -13.13 -1.04 -4.09
N LEU A 81 -12.40 -0.47 -3.14
CA LEU A 81 -11.03 0.01 -3.39
C LEU A 81 -10.04 -1.15 -3.56
N THR A 82 -10.24 -2.25 -2.83
CA THR A 82 -9.43 -3.46 -3.01
C THR A 82 -9.66 -4.07 -4.38
N LEU A 83 -10.94 -4.21 -4.81
CA LEU A 83 -11.26 -4.71 -6.13
C LEU A 83 -10.71 -3.81 -7.23
N LEU A 84 -10.78 -2.49 -7.06
CA LEU A 84 -10.19 -1.54 -8.00
C LEU A 84 -8.66 -1.69 -8.08
N SER A 85 -7.97 -1.82 -6.94
CA SER A 85 -6.52 -2.05 -6.90
C SER A 85 -6.14 -3.34 -7.62
N LEU A 86 -6.84 -4.45 -7.31
CA LEU A 86 -6.63 -5.74 -7.97
C LEU A 86 -6.94 -5.69 -9.47
N SER A 87 -7.93 -4.91 -9.89
CA SER A 87 -8.26 -4.69 -11.29
C SER A 87 -7.15 -3.95 -12.04
N LEU A 88 -6.54 -2.93 -11.41
CA LEU A 88 -5.38 -2.25 -11.96
C LEU A 88 -4.18 -3.18 -12.08
N ASP A 89 -3.93 -4.01 -11.06
CA ASP A 89 -2.88 -5.02 -11.10
C ASP A 89 -3.13 -6.06 -12.19
N TYR A 90 -4.37 -6.51 -12.35
CA TYR A 90 -4.74 -7.42 -13.43
C TYR A 90 -4.54 -6.78 -14.81
N TRP A 91 -4.89 -5.52 -14.99
CA TRP A 91 -4.68 -4.79 -16.24
C TRP A 91 -3.19 -4.63 -16.59
N LEU A 92 -2.34 -4.43 -15.57
CA LEU A 92 -0.89 -4.25 -15.76
C LEU A 92 -0.13 -5.56 -15.93
N TYR A 93 -0.49 -6.59 -15.17
CA TYR A 93 0.32 -7.81 -14.99
C TYR A 93 -0.41 -9.10 -15.39
N GLY A 94 -1.71 -9.05 -15.70
CA GLY A 94 -2.53 -10.23 -15.91
C GLY A 94 -2.60 -11.09 -14.66
N LEU A 95 -2.32 -12.38 -14.80
CA LEU A 95 -2.25 -13.33 -13.68
C LEU A 95 -0.79 -13.63 -13.26
N ASN A 96 0.12 -12.66 -13.39
CA ASN A 96 1.50 -12.81 -12.90
C ASN A 96 1.58 -12.41 -11.41
N PRO A 97 1.78 -13.35 -10.46
CA PRO A 97 1.79 -13.05 -9.02
C PRO A 97 2.84 -12.02 -8.62
N ALA A 98 4.01 -12.02 -9.29
CA ALA A 98 5.08 -11.09 -8.98
C ALA A 98 4.65 -9.62 -9.09
N GLY A 99 3.74 -9.29 -10.03
CA GLY A 99 3.19 -7.94 -10.19
C GLY A 99 2.37 -7.51 -8.97
N TYR A 100 1.48 -8.37 -8.47
CA TYR A 100 0.67 -8.11 -7.28
C TYR A 100 1.53 -7.96 -6.02
N HIS A 101 2.54 -8.82 -5.85
CA HIS A 101 3.50 -8.69 -4.75
C HIS A 101 4.31 -7.40 -4.84
N PHE A 102 4.69 -6.97 -6.06
CA PHE A 102 5.35 -5.70 -6.28
C PHE A 102 4.45 -4.52 -5.89
N SER A 103 3.20 -4.48 -6.35
CA SER A 103 2.24 -3.42 -6.00
C SER A 103 2.02 -3.34 -4.49
N ASN A 104 1.84 -4.48 -3.81
CA ASN A 104 1.69 -4.53 -2.36
C ASN A 104 2.94 -4.00 -1.63
N THR A 105 4.13 -4.36 -2.10
CA THR A 105 5.40 -3.88 -1.54
C THR A 105 5.55 -2.37 -1.72
N LEU A 106 5.18 -1.85 -2.89
CA LEU A 106 5.20 -0.41 -3.18
C LEU A 106 4.20 0.36 -2.30
N LEU A 107 2.99 -0.14 -2.14
CA LEU A 107 1.98 0.45 -1.25
C LEU A 107 2.45 0.43 0.21
N HIS A 108 3.09 -0.65 0.66
CA HIS A 108 3.67 -0.73 1.99
C HIS A 108 4.77 0.34 2.20
N PHE A 109 5.64 0.53 1.22
CA PHE A 109 6.66 1.58 1.26
C PHE A 109 6.04 2.98 1.35
N ILE A 110 5.03 3.27 0.52
CA ILE A 110 4.32 4.56 0.54
C ILE A 110 3.66 4.78 1.90
N ASN A 111 2.97 3.79 2.44
CA ASN A 111 2.33 3.87 3.76
C ASN A 111 3.35 4.13 4.86
N SER A 112 4.50 3.48 4.82
CA SER A 112 5.59 3.71 5.79
C SER A 112 6.09 5.16 5.76
N LEU A 113 6.22 5.76 4.58
CA LEU A 113 6.57 7.17 4.44
C LEU A 113 5.48 8.12 4.94
N LEU A 114 4.21 7.80 4.70
CA LEU A 114 3.07 8.60 5.20
C LEU A 114 3.01 8.57 6.72
N VAL A 115 3.15 7.40 7.33
CA VAL A 115 3.20 7.26 8.79
C VAL A 115 4.39 8.04 9.36
N TYR A 116 5.57 7.92 8.77
CA TYR A 116 6.74 8.70 9.16
C TYR A 116 6.46 10.21 9.12
N GLN A 117 5.84 10.71 8.06
CA GLN A 117 5.50 12.14 7.94
C GLN A 117 4.46 12.59 8.98
N LEU A 118 3.48 11.74 9.31
CA LEU A 118 2.47 12.04 10.33
C LEU A 118 3.07 12.14 11.73
N VAL A 119 4.00 11.25 12.05
CA VAL A 119 4.68 11.23 13.37
C VAL A 119 5.58 12.46 13.57
N LEU A 120 6.08 13.04 12.47
CA LEU A 120 6.96 14.23 12.52
C LEU A 120 6.23 15.57 12.59
N ARG A 121 4.89 15.57 12.49
CA ARG A 121 4.07 16.79 12.58
C ARG A 121 3.62 17.08 14.01
#